data_98dcdb5e9671ee9f1a4e31975a13c4dd
#
_entry.id   98dcdb5e9671ee9f1a4e31975a13c4dd
#
_cell.length_a   1.000
_cell.length_b   1.000
_cell.length_c   1.000
_cell.angle_alpha   90.00
_cell.angle_beta   90.00
_cell.angle_gamma   90.00
#
_symmetry.space_group_name_H-M   'P 1'
#
loop_
_entity.id
_entity.type
_entity.pdbx_description
1 polymer ?
#
loop_
_entity_poly.entity_id
_entity_poly.type
_entity_poly.pdbx_seq_one_letter_code
_entity_poly.pdbx_strand_id
1 'polypeptide(L)'
;EHRINIIDTPGHVDFTIEVERSLKVLDGAVAVFDGVAGVEPQSETVWRQADKYKVPRICFVNKLDRTGADFFRCIDMIRDRLGSKPLVLQIPVGIEASLKGVVDLVKMKAVIWKDESLGAEWEYQDVPSDLKEVCDKYRQELVETAVEQDEKLMESYLNGEEIKEEDLIRCIRKGCLNFDFVPVLTGSAFKNKGVQPLLDAVVDYLPSPKDIGFINGTKPGTDEEIKVEFNDSAPFSALAFKVANDPFVGTLTFIRIYSGTIKSGTGVYNTSKEKEERVGRMLLMHANSREDIKEAHAGDIVALAGLKNTITGHTLANEDNPILLEPMEF
;
A
#
# COMPACT_ATOMS: atom_id res chain seq x y z
N GLU A 1 -11.82 -12.91 -3.27
CA GLU A 1 -11.77 -11.73 -4.14
C GLU A 1 -11.55 -10.48 -3.27
N HIS A 2 -10.59 -9.61 -3.65
CA HIS A 2 -10.23 -8.41 -2.92
C HIS A 2 -10.31 -7.20 -3.85
N ARG A 3 -10.68 -6.05 -3.30
CA ARG A 3 -10.62 -4.77 -3.97
C ARG A 3 -9.41 -3.99 -3.47
N ILE A 4 -8.58 -3.53 -4.39
CA ILE A 4 -7.41 -2.71 -4.09
C ILE A 4 -7.59 -1.35 -4.78
N ASN A 5 -7.59 -0.27 -4.00
CA ASN A 5 -7.53 1.09 -4.53
C ASN A 5 -6.07 1.50 -4.62
N ILE A 6 -5.63 1.89 -5.80
CA ILE A 6 -4.23 2.26 -6.06
C ILE A 6 -4.13 3.77 -6.25
N ILE A 7 -3.25 4.39 -5.46
CA ILE A 7 -2.82 5.77 -5.68
C ILE A 7 -1.35 5.70 -6.11
N ASP A 8 -1.09 6.07 -7.36
CA ASP A 8 0.27 6.18 -7.87
C ASP A 8 0.79 7.59 -7.59
N THR A 9 1.98 7.66 -6.97
CA THR A 9 2.62 8.92 -6.64
C THR A 9 3.97 9.05 -7.35
N PRO A 10 4.23 10.19 -8.00
CA PRO A 10 5.53 10.41 -8.64
C PRO A 10 6.65 10.45 -7.60
N GLY A 11 7.80 9.86 -7.94
CA GLY A 11 8.98 9.86 -7.07
C GLY A 11 9.83 11.13 -7.14
N HIS A 12 9.42 12.15 -7.88
CA HIS A 12 10.20 13.38 -8.06
C HIS A 12 9.97 14.38 -6.91
N VAL A 13 11.03 15.12 -6.55
CA VAL A 13 11.02 16.09 -5.43
C VAL A 13 9.93 17.15 -5.55
N ASP A 14 9.59 17.56 -6.78
CA ASP A 14 8.56 18.58 -7.02
C ASP A 14 7.15 18.14 -6.61
N PHE A 15 6.95 16.84 -6.39
CA PHE A 15 5.66 16.25 -6.01
C PHE A 15 5.57 15.83 -4.53
N THR A 16 6.45 16.35 -3.68
CA THR A 16 6.50 16.01 -2.24
C THR A 16 5.15 16.23 -1.55
N ILE A 17 4.45 17.32 -1.88
CA ILE A 17 3.12 17.64 -1.31
C ILE A 17 2.07 16.62 -1.74
N GLU A 18 2.10 16.17 -3.00
CA GLU A 18 1.16 15.16 -3.49
C GLU A 18 1.40 13.81 -2.81
N VAL A 19 2.65 13.43 -2.59
CA VAL A 19 3.01 12.23 -1.84
C VAL A 19 2.49 12.32 -0.41
N GLU A 20 2.67 13.44 0.26
CA GLU A 20 2.22 13.65 1.64
C GLU A 20 0.68 13.57 1.76
N ARG A 21 -0.04 14.18 0.82
CA ARG A 21 -1.51 14.08 0.74
C ARG A 21 -1.96 12.63 0.58
N SER A 22 -1.28 11.88 -0.29
CA SER A 22 -1.59 10.48 -0.53
C SER A 22 -1.32 9.62 0.71
N LEU A 23 -0.18 9.79 1.36
CA LEU A 23 0.19 9.03 2.56
C LEU A 23 -0.84 9.16 3.69
N LYS A 24 -1.49 10.31 3.81
CA LYS A 24 -2.50 10.52 4.84
C LYS A 24 -3.74 9.65 4.68
N VAL A 25 -4.09 9.29 3.46
CA VAL A 25 -5.29 8.51 3.15
C VAL A 25 -5.01 7.05 2.81
N LEU A 26 -3.73 6.64 2.76
CA LEU A 26 -3.35 5.27 2.48
C LEU A 26 -3.49 4.36 3.71
N ASP A 27 -3.91 3.13 3.48
CA ASP A 27 -3.86 2.06 4.49
C ASP A 27 -2.47 1.43 4.57
N GLY A 28 -1.84 1.26 3.42
CA GLY A 28 -0.49 0.74 3.28
C GLY A 28 0.18 1.27 2.01
N ALA A 29 1.45 1.02 1.86
CA ALA A 29 2.20 1.46 0.70
C ALA A 29 3.13 0.39 0.15
N VAL A 30 3.36 0.45 -1.16
CA VAL A 30 4.43 -0.28 -1.83
C VAL A 30 5.51 0.73 -2.19
N ALA A 31 6.68 0.60 -1.56
CA ALA A 31 7.85 1.40 -1.89
C ALA A 31 8.63 0.72 -3.02
N VAL A 32 8.68 1.36 -4.18
CA VAL A 32 9.35 0.83 -5.36
C VAL A 32 10.74 1.42 -5.49
N PHE A 33 11.76 0.57 -5.50
CA PHE A 33 13.16 0.96 -5.67
C PHE A 33 13.67 0.52 -7.05
N ASP A 34 14.54 1.33 -7.63
CA ASP A 34 15.25 0.98 -8.86
C ASP A 34 16.39 0.02 -8.52
N GLY A 35 16.40 -1.18 -9.11
CA GLY A 35 17.43 -2.18 -8.87
C GLY A 35 18.83 -1.77 -9.30
N VAL A 36 18.97 -0.76 -10.17
CA VAL A 36 20.25 -0.21 -10.59
C VAL A 36 20.67 0.96 -9.69
N ALA A 37 19.80 1.92 -9.47
CA ALA A 37 20.07 3.12 -8.66
C ALA A 37 20.05 2.82 -7.14
N GLY A 38 19.26 1.87 -6.72
CA GLY A 38 19.05 1.55 -5.31
C GLY A 38 18.23 2.60 -4.58
N VAL A 39 18.63 2.95 -3.37
CA VAL A 39 17.98 3.98 -2.56
C VAL A 39 18.52 5.35 -2.95
N GLU A 40 17.65 6.20 -3.45
CA GLU A 40 17.97 7.57 -3.86
C GLU A 40 17.52 8.59 -2.79
N PRO A 41 17.99 9.84 -2.82
CA PRO A 41 17.57 10.87 -1.85
C PRO A 41 16.05 11.07 -1.79
N GLN A 42 15.35 10.97 -2.91
CA GLN A 42 13.89 11.03 -2.96
C GLN A 42 13.24 9.87 -2.22
N SER A 43 13.83 8.68 -2.32
CA SER A 43 13.37 7.50 -1.58
C SER A 43 13.45 7.72 -0.07
N GLU A 44 14.54 8.34 0.41
CA GLU A 44 14.72 8.66 1.84
C GLU A 44 13.66 9.66 2.32
N THR A 45 13.37 10.68 1.53
CA THR A 45 12.36 11.71 1.87
C THR A 45 10.97 11.09 1.99
N VAL A 46 10.55 10.32 1.00
CA VAL A 46 9.25 9.64 0.99
C VAL A 46 9.15 8.62 2.13
N TRP A 47 10.23 7.92 2.42
CA TRP A 47 10.28 6.96 3.51
C TRP A 47 10.05 7.61 4.88
N ARG A 48 10.70 8.75 5.12
CA ARG A 48 10.48 9.51 6.36
C ARG A 48 9.07 10.06 6.49
N GLN A 49 8.48 10.49 5.38
CA GLN A 49 7.07 10.90 5.36
C GLN A 49 6.14 9.73 5.70
N ALA A 50 6.39 8.55 5.13
CA ALA A 50 5.63 7.35 5.47
C ALA A 50 5.77 6.95 6.95
N ASP A 51 6.94 7.16 7.57
CA ASP A 51 7.14 6.97 9.00
C ASP A 51 6.32 7.98 9.82
N LYS A 52 6.32 9.24 9.40
CA LYS A 52 5.53 10.32 10.05
C LYS A 52 4.04 9.97 10.12
N TYR A 53 3.50 9.43 9.05
CA TYR A 53 2.09 9.05 8.98
C TYR A 53 1.81 7.60 9.41
N LYS A 54 2.81 6.89 9.88
CA LYS A 54 2.71 5.49 10.34
C LYS A 54 2.05 4.58 9.31
N VAL A 55 2.47 4.69 8.07
CA VAL A 55 1.97 3.86 6.97
C VAL A 55 2.79 2.58 6.87
N PRO A 56 2.18 1.41 7.14
CA PRO A 56 2.84 0.12 6.90
C PRO A 56 3.21 -0.03 5.43
N ARG A 57 4.35 -0.64 5.15
CA ARG A 57 4.84 -0.77 3.78
C ARG A 57 5.54 -2.06 3.50
N ILE A 58 5.52 -2.43 2.23
CA ILE A 58 6.36 -3.46 1.64
C ILE A 58 7.23 -2.82 0.57
N CYS A 59 8.38 -3.41 0.29
CA CYS A 59 9.30 -2.93 -0.75
C CYS A 59 9.22 -3.82 -1.98
N PHE A 60 9.37 -3.21 -3.15
CA PHE A 60 9.56 -3.91 -4.41
C PHE A 60 10.81 -3.37 -5.11
N VAL A 61 11.84 -4.21 -5.24
CA VAL A 61 13.05 -3.89 -5.98
C VAL A 61 12.81 -4.19 -7.45
N ASN A 62 12.56 -3.14 -8.22
CA ASN A 62 12.15 -3.18 -9.62
C ASN A 62 13.34 -3.10 -10.58
N LYS A 63 13.08 -3.33 -11.84
CA LYS A 63 14.05 -3.19 -12.94
C LYS A 63 15.25 -4.14 -12.85
N LEU A 64 15.07 -5.33 -12.29
CA LEU A 64 16.16 -6.32 -12.23
C LEU A 64 16.57 -6.89 -13.58
N ASP A 65 15.82 -6.60 -14.64
CA ASP A 65 16.16 -6.93 -16.03
C ASP A 65 17.18 -5.98 -16.65
N ARG A 66 17.47 -4.87 -16.00
CA ARG A 66 18.42 -3.85 -16.53
C ARG A 66 19.86 -4.17 -16.18
N THR A 67 20.76 -3.77 -17.08
CA THR A 67 22.21 -3.84 -16.86
C THR A 67 22.61 -3.04 -15.64
N GLY A 68 23.40 -3.64 -14.76
CA GLY A 68 23.86 -3.04 -13.50
C GLY A 68 22.89 -3.22 -12.33
N ALA A 69 21.76 -3.91 -12.51
CA ALA A 69 20.86 -4.22 -11.41
C ALA A 69 21.53 -5.18 -10.41
N ASP A 70 21.37 -4.86 -9.13
CA ASP A 70 21.93 -5.65 -8.02
C ASP A 70 20.95 -5.64 -6.84
N PHE A 71 20.23 -6.73 -6.69
CA PHE A 71 19.23 -6.91 -5.64
C PHE A 71 19.82 -6.80 -4.24
N PHE A 72 20.93 -7.50 -3.98
CA PHE A 72 21.53 -7.55 -2.64
C PHE A 72 22.12 -6.20 -2.21
N ARG A 73 22.67 -5.45 -3.14
CA ARG A 73 23.09 -4.07 -2.91
C ARG A 73 21.91 -3.19 -2.50
N CYS A 74 20.77 -3.34 -3.16
CA CYS A 74 19.55 -2.60 -2.80
C CYS A 74 19.08 -2.96 -1.38
N ILE A 75 19.13 -4.22 -0.98
CA ILE A 75 18.81 -4.66 0.38
C ILE A 75 19.72 -3.99 1.41
N ASP A 76 21.02 -3.96 1.17
CA ASP A 76 21.98 -3.30 2.05
C ASP A 76 21.73 -1.80 2.13
N MET A 77 21.40 -1.15 1.02
CA MET A 77 21.04 0.28 0.99
C MET A 77 19.77 0.57 1.78
N ILE A 78 18.74 -0.27 1.68
CA ILE A 78 17.50 -0.13 2.48
C ILE A 78 17.85 -0.19 3.97
N ARG A 79 18.67 -1.13 4.38
CA ARG A 79 19.11 -1.26 5.77
C ARG A 79 19.90 -0.05 6.25
N ASP A 80 20.89 0.36 5.48
CA ASP A 80 21.88 1.36 5.91
C ASP A 80 21.34 2.80 5.79
N ARG A 81 20.61 3.11 4.71
CA ARG A 81 20.14 4.47 4.43
C ARG A 81 18.77 4.77 5.01
N LEU A 82 17.89 3.78 5.06
CA LEU A 82 16.53 3.96 5.58
C LEU A 82 16.40 3.59 7.06
N GLY A 83 17.43 2.97 7.63
CA GLY A 83 17.41 2.53 9.02
C GLY A 83 16.34 1.49 9.33
N SER A 84 15.88 0.77 8.30
CA SER A 84 14.84 -0.26 8.40
C SER A 84 15.44 -1.64 8.42
N LYS A 85 14.69 -2.60 8.95
CA LYS A 85 15.05 -4.02 8.89
C LYS A 85 14.35 -4.66 7.68
N PRO A 86 15.02 -4.84 6.54
CA PRO A 86 14.43 -5.51 5.40
C PRO A 86 14.26 -7.00 5.70
N LEU A 87 13.08 -7.53 5.43
CA LEU A 87 12.78 -8.95 5.49
C LEU A 87 12.63 -9.46 4.06
N VAL A 88 13.65 -10.14 3.56
CA VAL A 88 13.69 -10.64 2.19
C VAL A 88 12.74 -11.81 2.04
N LEU A 89 11.72 -11.64 1.19
CA LEU A 89 10.73 -12.69 0.88
C LEU A 89 11.04 -13.43 -0.42
N GLN A 90 11.86 -12.85 -1.28
CA GLN A 90 12.14 -13.40 -2.60
C GLN A 90 13.61 -13.19 -2.97
N ILE A 91 14.14 -14.17 -3.69
CA ILE A 91 15.48 -14.10 -4.31
C ILE A 91 15.30 -14.14 -5.82
N PRO A 92 15.93 -13.24 -6.60
CA PRO A 92 15.78 -13.26 -8.05
C PRO A 92 16.42 -14.51 -8.67
N VAL A 93 15.76 -15.06 -9.70
CA VAL A 93 16.28 -16.13 -10.54
C VAL A 93 16.82 -15.54 -11.83
N GLY A 94 18.11 -15.52 -11.98
CA GLY A 94 18.81 -14.81 -13.06
C GLY A 94 19.03 -13.34 -12.73
N ILE A 95 19.81 -12.68 -13.54
CA ILE A 95 20.14 -11.26 -13.43
C ILE A 95 20.07 -10.58 -14.80
N GLU A 96 19.76 -9.30 -14.82
CA GLU A 96 19.72 -8.51 -16.06
C GLU A 96 18.88 -9.17 -17.16
N ALA A 97 19.40 -9.34 -18.35
CA ALA A 97 18.72 -9.98 -19.46
C ALA A 97 18.33 -11.45 -19.20
N SER A 98 18.97 -12.12 -18.24
CA SER A 98 18.69 -13.50 -17.87
C SER A 98 17.65 -13.65 -16.76
N LEU A 99 17.04 -12.57 -16.29
CA LEU A 99 15.99 -12.62 -15.28
C LEU A 99 14.81 -13.47 -15.74
N LYS A 100 14.54 -14.57 -15.03
CA LYS A 100 13.47 -15.52 -15.35
C LYS A 100 12.30 -15.47 -14.38
N GLY A 101 12.57 -15.11 -13.14
CA GLY A 101 11.59 -15.13 -12.08
C GLY A 101 12.20 -14.87 -10.72
N VAL A 102 11.55 -15.41 -9.70
CA VAL A 102 11.95 -15.27 -8.30
C VAL A 102 11.78 -16.58 -7.56
N VAL A 103 12.60 -16.81 -6.53
CA VAL A 103 12.32 -17.84 -5.52
C VAL A 103 11.48 -17.22 -4.43
N ASP A 104 10.30 -17.76 -4.20
CA ASP A 104 9.44 -17.44 -3.07
C ASP A 104 9.97 -18.16 -1.82
N LEU A 105 10.56 -17.43 -0.88
CA LEU A 105 11.14 -17.98 0.33
C LEU A 105 10.09 -18.43 1.35
N VAL A 106 8.86 -17.97 1.24
CA VAL A 106 7.75 -18.44 2.10
C VAL A 106 7.34 -19.85 1.72
N LYS A 107 7.27 -20.13 0.42
CA LYS A 107 6.91 -21.45 -0.13
C LYS A 107 8.11 -22.35 -0.40
N MET A 108 9.30 -21.79 -0.51
CA MET A 108 10.52 -22.46 -1.02
C MET A 108 10.31 -23.09 -2.39
N LYS A 109 9.74 -22.32 -3.30
CA LYS A 109 9.54 -22.65 -4.71
C LYS A 109 9.99 -21.50 -5.59
N ALA A 110 10.54 -21.81 -6.75
CA ALA A 110 10.80 -20.83 -7.79
C ALA A 110 9.53 -20.56 -8.57
N VAL A 111 9.26 -19.28 -8.83
CA VAL A 111 8.18 -18.81 -9.71
C VAL A 111 8.82 -18.33 -10.99
N ILE A 112 8.60 -19.04 -12.08
CA ILE A 112 9.24 -18.77 -13.36
C ILE A 112 8.18 -18.34 -14.37
N TRP A 113 8.35 -17.16 -14.94
CA TRP A 113 7.46 -16.62 -15.98
C TRP A 113 7.85 -17.14 -17.34
N LYS A 114 6.82 -17.45 -18.16
CA LYS A 114 7.00 -17.82 -19.55
C LYS A 114 7.12 -16.57 -20.40
N ASP A 115 8.24 -16.35 -21.06
CA ASP A 115 8.52 -15.14 -21.84
C ASP A 115 7.47 -14.90 -22.96
N GLU A 116 6.95 -15.97 -23.54
CA GLU A 116 5.97 -15.94 -24.64
C GLU A 116 4.59 -15.40 -24.22
N SER A 117 4.28 -15.40 -22.93
CA SER A 117 2.97 -15.03 -22.40
C SER A 117 2.85 -13.56 -21.95
N LEU A 118 3.91 -12.77 -22.10
CA LEU A 118 3.98 -11.38 -21.63
C LEU A 118 3.61 -11.23 -20.14
N GLY A 119 3.97 -12.23 -19.33
CA GLY A 119 3.73 -12.23 -17.88
C GLY A 119 2.39 -12.84 -17.43
N ALA A 120 1.55 -13.31 -18.37
CA ALA A 120 0.27 -13.92 -18.05
C ALA A 120 0.40 -15.34 -17.46
N GLU A 121 1.44 -16.05 -17.83
CA GLU A 121 1.67 -17.43 -17.41
C GLU A 121 2.99 -17.58 -16.65
N TRP A 122 2.93 -18.29 -15.56
CA TRP A 122 4.10 -18.72 -14.80
C TRP A 122 3.90 -20.14 -14.28
N GLU A 123 4.99 -20.75 -13.84
CA GLU A 123 4.97 -22.07 -13.22
C GLU A 123 5.82 -22.11 -11.97
N TYR A 124 5.46 -23.00 -11.05
CA TYR A 124 6.29 -23.32 -9.92
C TYR A 124 7.32 -24.38 -10.29
N GLN A 125 8.55 -24.15 -9.89
CA GLN A 125 9.67 -25.08 -10.05
C GLN A 125 10.38 -25.26 -8.72
N ASP A 126 11.22 -26.28 -8.63
CA ASP A 126 12.13 -26.42 -7.49
C ASP A 126 13.15 -25.29 -7.48
N VAL A 127 13.66 -24.97 -6.30
CA VAL A 127 14.73 -23.97 -6.15
C VAL A 127 15.92 -24.39 -7.00
N PRO A 128 16.43 -23.53 -7.90
CA PRO A 128 17.62 -23.83 -8.68
C PRO A 128 18.81 -24.20 -7.79
N SER A 129 19.57 -25.20 -8.20
CA SER A 129 20.69 -25.73 -7.39
C SER A 129 21.78 -24.69 -7.08
N ASP A 130 22.01 -23.76 -7.99
CA ASP A 130 22.97 -22.66 -7.84
C ASP A 130 22.49 -21.57 -6.86
N LEU A 131 21.19 -21.50 -6.59
CA LEU A 131 20.57 -20.57 -5.63
C LEU A 131 20.24 -21.21 -4.28
N LYS A 132 20.43 -22.51 -4.13
CA LYS A 132 20.01 -23.23 -2.92
C LYS A 132 20.66 -22.67 -1.66
N GLU A 133 21.93 -22.41 -1.66
CA GLU A 133 22.67 -21.90 -0.50
C GLU A 133 22.17 -20.52 -0.07
N VAL A 134 22.04 -19.59 -1.00
CA VAL A 134 21.56 -18.24 -0.70
C VAL A 134 20.09 -18.25 -0.29
N CYS A 135 19.27 -19.09 -0.90
CA CYS A 135 17.87 -19.23 -0.53
C CYS A 135 17.70 -19.84 0.87
N ASP A 136 18.46 -20.86 1.21
CA ASP A 136 18.43 -21.48 2.55
C ASP A 136 18.84 -20.47 3.63
N LYS A 137 19.87 -19.66 3.36
CA LYS A 137 20.32 -18.60 4.27
C LYS A 137 19.22 -17.57 4.51
N TYR A 138 18.63 -17.01 3.47
CA TYR A 138 17.58 -16.00 3.59
C TYR A 138 16.27 -16.58 4.12
N ARG A 139 15.95 -17.82 3.80
CA ARG A 139 14.82 -18.54 4.40
C ARG A 139 15.00 -18.68 5.90
N GLN A 140 16.16 -19.03 6.38
CA GLN A 140 16.47 -19.13 7.80
C GLN A 140 16.28 -17.78 8.50
N GLU A 141 16.83 -16.70 7.96
CA GLU A 141 16.63 -15.33 8.48
C GLU A 141 15.16 -14.94 8.52
N LEU A 142 14.41 -15.28 7.46
CA LEU A 142 12.98 -15.02 7.35
C LEU A 142 12.19 -15.71 8.48
N VAL A 143 12.39 -16.99 8.66
CA VAL A 143 11.68 -17.77 9.68
C VAL A 143 12.05 -17.30 11.09
N GLU A 144 13.34 -17.14 11.39
CA GLU A 144 13.82 -16.66 12.69
C GLU A 144 13.23 -15.30 13.06
N THR A 145 13.18 -14.39 12.10
CA THR A 145 12.63 -13.05 12.31
C THR A 145 11.10 -13.07 12.47
N ALA A 146 10.42 -13.85 11.65
CA ALA A 146 8.95 -13.91 11.67
C ALA A 146 8.41 -14.57 12.96
N VAL A 147 9.01 -15.65 13.43
CA VAL A 147 8.51 -16.37 14.62
C VAL A 147 8.67 -15.57 15.92
N GLU A 148 9.48 -14.53 15.94
CA GLU A 148 9.56 -13.58 17.06
C GLU A 148 8.21 -12.91 17.35
N GLN A 149 7.29 -12.90 16.39
CA GLN A 149 5.94 -12.35 16.54
C GLN A 149 4.97 -13.25 17.32
N ASP A 150 5.34 -14.51 17.57
CA ASP A 150 4.48 -15.50 18.22
C ASP A 150 5.31 -16.43 19.11
N GLU A 151 5.11 -16.35 20.42
CA GLU A 151 5.89 -17.11 21.39
C GLU A 151 5.79 -18.63 21.19
N LYS A 152 4.61 -19.15 20.82
CA LYS A 152 4.42 -20.57 20.56
C LYS A 152 5.15 -21.06 19.33
N LEU A 153 5.14 -20.25 18.28
CA LEU A 153 5.89 -20.55 17.05
C LEU A 153 7.40 -20.44 17.25
N MET A 154 7.84 -19.49 18.07
CA MET A 154 9.25 -19.39 18.47
C MET A 154 9.67 -20.66 19.20
N GLU A 155 8.90 -21.16 20.15
CA GLU A 155 9.16 -22.41 20.86
C GLU A 155 9.21 -23.61 19.91
N SER A 156 8.23 -23.72 19.00
CA SER A 156 8.21 -24.77 17.97
C SER A 156 9.47 -24.72 17.08
N TYR A 157 9.86 -23.55 16.67
CA TYR A 157 11.07 -23.35 15.87
C TYR A 157 12.34 -23.78 16.62
N LEU A 158 12.47 -23.39 17.88
CA LEU A 158 13.63 -23.77 18.73
C LEU A 158 13.67 -25.28 19.00
N ASN A 159 12.54 -25.95 18.99
CA ASN A 159 12.43 -27.41 19.10
C ASN A 159 12.69 -28.15 17.76
N GLY A 160 13.00 -27.42 16.70
CA GLY A 160 13.29 -28.00 15.39
C GLY A 160 12.07 -28.38 14.57
N GLU A 161 10.89 -27.93 14.97
CA GLU A 161 9.66 -28.15 14.22
C GLU A 161 9.59 -27.24 12.99
N GLU A 162 9.02 -27.75 11.91
CA GLU A 162 8.76 -26.95 10.70
C GLU A 162 7.62 -25.97 10.93
N ILE A 163 7.82 -24.71 10.53
CA ILE A 163 6.80 -23.68 10.60
C ILE A 163 5.92 -23.74 9.35
N LYS A 164 4.61 -23.87 9.54
CA LYS A 164 3.65 -23.90 8.43
C LYS A 164 3.61 -22.57 7.69
N GLU A 165 3.37 -22.64 6.39
CA GLU A 165 3.25 -21.46 5.52
C GLU A 165 2.23 -20.44 6.05
N GLU A 166 1.06 -20.90 6.49
CA GLU A 166 -0.01 -20.05 7.04
C GLU A 166 0.44 -19.26 8.27
N ASP A 167 1.15 -19.91 9.17
CA ASP A 167 1.68 -19.30 10.39
C ASP A 167 2.80 -18.30 10.05
N LEU A 168 3.63 -18.62 9.07
CA LEU A 168 4.69 -17.74 8.60
C LEU A 168 4.10 -16.45 7.99
N ILE A 169 3.11 -16.57 7.13
CA ILE A 169 2.40 -15.43 6.53
C ILE A 169 1.77 -14.55 7.63
N ARG A 170 1.11 -15.16 8.61
CA ARG A 170 0.50 -14.44 9.72
C ARG A 170 1.53 -13.67 10.54
N CYS A 171 2.67 -14.26 10.82
CA CYS A 171 3.77 -13.61 11.55
C CYS A 171 4.41 -12.47 10.73
N ILE A 172 4.62 -12.65 9.44
CA ILE A 172 5.15 -11.61 8.56
C ILE A 172 4.18 -10.42 8.54
N ARG A 173 2.88 -10.67 8.40
CA ARG A 173 1.86 -9.62 8.47
C ARG A 173 1.92 -8.86 9.79
N LYS A 174 1.97 -9.56 10.90
CA LYS A 174 2.01 -8.94 12.24
C LYS A 174 3.23 -8.03 12.40
N GLY A 175 4.40 -8.50 12.02
CA GLY A 175 5.63 -7.70 12.09
C GLY A 175 5.63 -6.51 11.15
N CYS A 176 5.07 -6.65 9.96
CA CYS A 176 4.88 -5.55 9.00
C CYS A 176 3.96 -4.47 9.58
N LEU A 177 2.82 -4.84 10.14
CA LEU A 177 1.86 -3.91 10.74
C LEU A 177 2.39 -3.23 12.00
N ASN A 178 3.28 -3.88 12.74
CA ASN A 178 3.94 -3.35 13.93
C ASN A 178 5.21 -2.53 13.63
N PHE A 179 5.60 -2.41 12.38
CA PHE A 179 6.85 -1.72 11.95
C PHE A 179 8.13 -2.39 12.46
N ASP A 180 8.10 -3.68 12.76
CA ASP A 180 9.27 -4.41 13.24
C ASP A 180 10.26 -4.73 12.12
N PHE A 181 9.74 -4.90 10.92
CA PHE A 181 10.50 -5.11 9.69
C PHE A 181 9.67 -4.70 8.46
N VAL A 182 10.32 -4.68 7.32
CA VAL A 182 9.68 -4.36 6.02
C VAL A 182 9.89 -5.51 5.05
N PRO A 183 8.82 -6.21 4.62
CA PRO A 183 8.93 -7.25 3.61
C PRO A 183 9.45 -6.71 2.28
N VAL A 184 10.35 -7.45 1.64
CA VAL A 184 10.95 -7.06 0.36
C VAL A 184 10.72 -8.12 -0.70
N LEU A 185 10.11 -7.70 -1.80
CA LEU A 185 9.89 -8.48 -3.01
C LEU A 185 10.67 -7.86 -4.16
N THR A 186 10.73 -8.55 -5.29
CA THR A 186 11.52 -8.10 -6.42
C THR A 186 11.01 -8.61 -7.76
N GLY A 187 11.51 -8.02 -8.83
CA GLY A 187 11.18 -8.42 -10.19
C GLY A 187 11.46 -7.33 -11.21
N SER A 188 10.70 -7.37 -12.29
CA SER A 188 10.68 -6.34 -13.33
C SER A 188 9.23 -6.11 -13.78
N ALA A 189 8.67 -4.98 -13.40
CA ALA A 189 7.32 -4.60 -13.81
C ALA A 189 7.21 -4.46 -15.34
N PHE A 190 8.23 -3.90 -15.98
CA PHE A 190 8.26 -3.75 -17.44
C PHE A 190 8.21 -5.10 -18.18
N LYS A 191 8.81 -6.12 -17.61
CA LYS A 191 8.79 -7.50 -18.13
C LYS A 191 7.60 -8.33 -17.62
N ASN A 192 6.73 -7.73 -16.82
CA ASN A 192 5.63 -8.40 -16.13
C ASN A 192 6.08 -9.60 -15.27
N LYS A 193 7.26 -9.55 -14.70
CA LYS A 193 7.82 -10.59 -13.83
C LYS A 193 7.81 -10.12 -12.38
N GLY A 194 7.03 -10.79 -11.54
CA GLY A 194 6.92 -10.49 -10.11
C GLY A 194 5.69 -9.67 -9.70
N VAL A 195 4.82 -9.28 -10.63
CA VAL A 195 3.67 -8.42 -10.32
C VAL A 195 2.59 -9.17 -9.55
N GLN A 196 2.24 -10.40 -9.96
CA GLN A 196 1.22 -11.18 -9.28
C GLN A 196 1.60 -11.52 -7.83
N PRO A 197 2.82 -12.00 -7.54
CA PRO A 197 3.26 -12.16 -6.15
C PRO A 197 3.26 -10.87 -5.34
N LEU A 198 3.54 -9.73 -5.96
CA LEU A 198 3.43 -8.43 -5.29
C LEU A 198 1.99 -8.11 -4.89
N LEU A 199 1.02 -8.37 -5.76
CA LEU A 199 -0.41 -8.18 -5.45
C LEU A 199 -0.86 -9.13 -4.34
N ASP A 200 -0.42 -10.38 -4.36
CA ASP A 200 -0.69 -11.31 -3.27
C ASP A 200 -0.08 -10.82 -1.95
N ALA A 201 1.13 -10.28 -1.98
CA ALA A 201 1.78 -9.71 -0.80
C ALA A 201 1.04 -8.48 -0.24
N VAL A 202 0.45 -7.65 -1.09
CA VAL A 202 -0.40 -6.54 -0.65
C VAL A 202 -1.58 -7.07 0.17
N VAL A 203 -2.24 -8.11 -0.31
CA VAL A 203 -3.35 -8.76 0.40
C VAL A 203 -2.88 -9.43 1.69
N ASP A 204 -1.75 -10.13 1.65
CA ASP A 204 -1.26 -10.92 2.78
C ASP A 204 -0.65 -10.07 3.90
N TYR A 205 0.01 -8.96 3.59
CA TYR A 205 0.88 -8.25 4.54
C TYR A 205 0.50 -6.80 4.83
N LEU A 206 -0.21 -6.11 3.95
CA LEU A 206 -0.65 -4.75 4.18
C LEU A 206 -2.03 -4.70 4.85
N PRO A 207 -2.32 -3.65 5.64
CA PRO A 207 -3.58 -3.57 6.36
C PRO A 207 -4.75 -3.22 5.44
N SER A 208 -5.92 -3.76 5.78
CA SER A 208 -7.20 -3.26 5.27
C SER A 208 -7.73 -2.12 6.15
N PRO A 209 -8.75 -1.37 5.71
CA PRO A 209 -9.41 -0.37 6.56
C PRO A 209 -9.91 -0.96 7.88
N LYS A 210 -10.33 -2.22 7.88
CA LYS A 210 -10.77 -2.94 9.08
C LYS A 210 -9.64 -3.17 10.08
N ASP A 211 -8.42 -3.43 9.62
CA ASP A 211 -7.26 -3.61 10.48
C ASP A 211 -6.83 -2.31 11.15
N ILE A 212 -7.02 -1.16 10.49
CA ILE A 212 -6.79 0.17 11.05
C ILE A 212 -7.81 0.48 12.14
N GLY A 213 -9.05 0.02 11.98
CA GLY A 213 -10.11 0.05 12.96
C GLY A 213 -10.84 1.39 13.02
N PHE A 214 -10.21 2.42 13.56
CA PHE A 214 -10.80 3.74 13.69
C PHE A 214 -9.78 4.85 13.42
N ILE A 215 -10.26 6.01 13.08
CA ILE A 215 -9.49 7.25 13.03
C ILE A 215 -10.07 8.27 14.01
N ASN A 216 -9.25 9.23 14.41
CA ASN A 216 -9.70 10.31 15.26
C ASN A 216 -10.21 11.50 14.43
N GLY A 217 -11.30 12.07 14.89
CA GLY A 217 -11.82 13.33 14.43
C GLY A 217 -12.20 14.17 15.62
N THR A 218 -12.69 15.39 15.39
CA THR A 218 -13.17 16.30 16.43
C THR A 218 -14.58 16.78 16.14
N LYS A 219 -15.33 17.06 17.20
CA LYS A 219 -16.61 17.74 17.07
C LYS A 219 -16.36 19.20 16.67
N PRO A 220 -17.00 19.71 15.60
CA PRO A 220 -16.77 21.06 15.12
C PRO A 220 -16.97 22.12 16.22
N GLY A 221 -16.03 23.06 16.32
CA GLY A 221 -16.05 24.13 17.32
C GLY A 221 -15.67 23.71 18.74
N THR A 222 -15.17 22.48 18.92
CA THR A 222 -14.71 21.95 20.20
C THR A 222 -13.43 21.15 20.03
N ASP A 223 -12.76 20.85 21.15
CA ASP A 223 -11.61 19.92 21.19
C ASP A 223 -12.05 18.48 21.55
N GLU A 224 -13.36 18.21 21.54
CA GLU A 224 -13.88 16.87 21.82
C GLU A 224 -13.50 15.89 20.71
N GLU A 225 -12.72 14.88 21.07
CA GLU A 225 -12.32 13.82 20.16
C GLU A 225 -13.47 12.85 19.91
N ILE A 226 -13.65 12.50 18.64
CA ILE A 226 -14.63 11.49 18.19
C ILE A 226 -13.86 10.39 17.46
N LYS A 227 -14.11 9.14 17.84
CA LYS A 227 -13.61 7.98 17.11
C LYS A 227 -14.54 7.67 15.96
N VAL A 228 -13.96 7.65 14.74
CA VAL A 228 -14.67 7.27 13.51
C VAL A 228 -14.30 5.84 13.19
N GLU A 229 -15.27 4.94 13.36
CA GLU A 229 -15.07 3.52 13.07
C GLU A 229 -15.35 3.20 11.60
N PHE A 230 -14.61 2.24 11.08
CA PHE A 230 -14.85 1.67 9.76
C PHE A 230 -16.15 0.85 9.78
N ASN A 231 -17.24 1.47 9.32
CA ASN A 231 -18.58 0.87 9.30
C ASN A 231 -19.46 1.56 8.26
N ASP A 232 -20.02 0.80 7.33
CA ASP A 232 -20.92 1.30 6.28
C ASP A 232 -22.23 1.87 6.81
N SER A 233 -22.67 1.41 7.98
CA SER A 233 -23.90 1.85 8.64
C SER A 233 -23.73 3.06 9.56
N ALA A 234 -22.49 3.48 9.79
CA ALA A 234 -22.21 4.67 10.59
C ALA A 234 -22.51 5.95 9.79
N PRO A 235 -22.61 7.12 10.46
CA PRO A 235 -22.70 8.38 9.75
C PRO A 235 -21.55 8.58 8.77
N PHE A 236 -21.86 9.10 7.58
CA PHE A 236 -20.87 9.34 6.53
C PHE A 236 -19.81 10.33 6.98
N SER A 237 -18.56 10.00 6.72
CA SER A 237 -17.42 10.90 6.84
C SER A 237 -16.34 10.57 5.81
N ALA A 238 -15.76 11.59 5.22
CA ALA A 238 -14.71 11.46 4.22
C ALA A 238 -13.76 12.67 4.24
N LEU A 239 -12.54 12.45 3.80
CA LEU A 239 -11.55 13.49 3.62
C LEU A 239 -11.33 13.76 2.13
N ALA A 240 -11.46 15.01 1.72
CA ALA A 240 -11.05 15.48 0.40
C ALA A 240 -9.52 15.64 0.39
N PHE A 241 -8.82 14.79 -0.32
CA PHE A 241 -7.35 14.79 -0.30
C PHE A 241 -6.70 15.31 -1.59
N LYS A 242 -7.48 15.44 -2.66
CA LYS A 242 -7.03 15.97 -3.94
C LYS A 242 -8.18 16.59 -4.70
N VAL A 243 -7.93 17.74 -5.34
CA VAL A 243 -8.85 18.36 -6.29
C VAL A 243 -8.12 18.50 -7.63
N ALA A 244 -8.74 18.06 -8.70
CA ALA A 244 -8.20 18.14 -10.05
C ALA A 244 -9.25 18.63 -11.03
N ASN A 245 -8.81 19.26 -12.12
CA ASN A 245 -9.68 19.65 -13.21
C ASN A 245 -9.60 18.63 -14.34
N ASP A 246 -10.75 18.09 -14.68
CA ASP A 246 -10.91 17.18 -15.80
C ASP A 246 -11.52 17.94 -16.98
N PRO A 247 -10.98 17.81 -18.21
CA PRO A 247 -11.45 18.57 -19.37
C PRO A 247 -12.88 18.23 -19.80
N PHE A 248 -13.41 17.08 -19.39
CA PHE A 248 -14.74 16.62 -19.79
C PHE A 248 -15.78 16.72 -18.67
N VAL A 249 -15.37 16.54 -17.42
CA VAL A 249 -16.28 16.50 -16.27
C VAL A 249 -16.21 17.75 -15.42
N GLY A 250 -15.15 18.54 -15.57
CA GLY A 250 -14.90 19.71 -14.75
C GLY A 250 -14.12 19.38 -13.48
N THR A 251 -14.43 20.05 -12.39
CA THR A 251 -13.72 19.81 -11.11
C THR A 251 -14.05 18.48 -10.51
N LEU A 252 -13.04 17.66 -10.25
CA LEU A 252 -13.12 16.39 -9.55
C LEU A 252 -12.50 16.52 -8.16
N THR A 253 -13.26 16.15 -7.14
CA THR A 253 -12.80 16.08 -5.75
C THR A 253 -12.60 14.62 -5.38
N PHE A 254 -11.36 14.22 -5.13
CA PHE A 254 -11.02 12.87 -4.69
C PHE A 254 -11.18 12.78 -3.19
N ILE A 255 -11.96 11.82 -2.74
CA ILE A 255 -12.24 11.59 -1.33
C ILE A 255 -11.86 10.18 -0.89
N ARG A 256 -11.40 10.06 0.34
CA ARG A 256 -11.31 8.81 1.08
C ARG A 256 -12.49 8.74 2.06
N ILE A 257 -13.34 7.72 1.94
CA ILE A 257 -14.47 7.49 2.84
C ILE A 257 -13.96 6.71 4.05
N TYR A 258 -14.17 7.24 5.25
CA TYR A 258 -13.78 6.59 6.50
C TYR A 258 -14.94 5.89 7.20
N SER A 259 -16.15 6.39 7.04
CA SER A 259 -17.37 5.77 7.60
C SER A 259 -18.58 6.05 6.72
N GLY A 260 -19.56 5.19 6.84
CA GLY A 260 -20.86 5.37 6.19
C GLY A 260 -20.85 5.06 4.69
N THR A 261 -21.94 5.45 4.07
CA THR A 261 -22.22 5.24 2.65
C THR A 261 -22.66 6.55 2.01
N ILE A 262 -22.21 6.80 0.79
CA ILE A 262 -22.60 7.94 -0.02
C ILE A 262 -23.25 7.47 -1.32
N LYS A 263 -24.32 8.17 -1.74
CA LYS A 263 -25.01 7.90 -3.01
C LYS A 263 -24.91 9.09 -3.96
N SER A 264 -24.75 8.79 -5.24
CA SER A 264 -24.79 9.78 -6.31
C SER A 264 -26.11 10.57 -6.27
N GLY A 265 -26.01 11.87 -6.52
CA GLY A 265 -27.19 12.76 -6.53
C GLY A 265 -27.71 13.20 -5.16
N THR A 266 -27.01 12.83 -4.08
CA THR A 266 -27.39 13.22 -2.69
C THR A 266 -26.60 14.44 -2.21
N GLY A 267 -27.05 15.03 -1.09
CA GLY A 267 -26.34 16.09 -0.40
C GLY A 267 -25.25 15.55 0.51
N VAL A 268 -24.18 16.32 0.66
CA VAL A 268 -23.11 16.12 1.66
C VAL A 268 -22.86 17.44 2.38
N TYR A 269 -22.48 17.36 3.65
CA TYR A 269 -22.13 18.52 4.44
C TYR A 269 -20.62 18.73 4.46
N ASN A 270 -20.16 19.87 3.97
CA ASN A 270 -18.75 20.27 4.12
C ASN A 270 -18.60 20.88 5.51
N THR A 271 -18.11 20.09 6.45
CA THR A 271 -17.94 20.49 7.85
C THR A 271 -16.92 21.62 8.01
N SER A 272 -15.87 21.62 7.17
CA SER A 272 -14.82 22.64 7.21
C SER A 272 -15.30 24.03 6.78
N LYS A 273 -16.29 24.11 5.90
CA LYS A 273 -16.89 25.36 5.41
C LYS A 273 -18.28 25.62 5.97
N GLU A 274 -18.83 24.69 6.72
CA GLU A 274 -20.19 24.76 7.25
C GLU A 274 -21.26 25.01 6.15
N LYS A 275 -21.11 24.26 5.04
CA LYS A 275 -22.01 24.38 3.88
C LYS A 275 -22.44 23.01 3.38
N GLU A 276 -23.71 22.92 3.02
CA GLU A 276 -24.21 21.77 2.28
C GLU A 276 -23.82 21.87 0.81
N GLU A 277 -23.40 20.75 0.24
CA GLU A 277 -23.10 20.61 -1.17
C GLU A 277 -23.81 19.40 -1.76
N ARG A 278 -24.07 19.45 -3.07
CA ARG A 278 -24.69 18.35 -3.78
C ARG A 278 -23.65 17.58 -4.60
N VAL A 279 -23.63 16.27 -4.42
CA VAL A 279 -22.83 15.37 -5.26
C VAL A 279 -23.56 15.17 -6.58
N GLY A 280 -22.95 15.60 -7.68
CA GLY A 280 -23.47 15.37 -9.03
C GLY A 280 -23.21 13.95 -9.48
N ARG A 281 -22.03 13.72 -10.06
CA ARG A 281 -21.55 12.39 -10.46
C ARG A 281 -20.55 11.86 -9.45
N MET A 282 -20.54 10.55 -9.30
CA MET A 282 -19.54 9.85 -8.52
C MET A 282 -18.84 8.86 -9.42
N LEU A 283 -17.49 8.90 -9.43
CA LEU A 283 -16.66 8.22 -10.40
C LEU A 283 -15.63 7.35 -9.71
N LEU A 284 -15.43 6.13 -10.25
CA LEU A 284 -14.21 5.36 -10.08
C LEU A 284 -13.25 5.74 -11.20
N MET A 285 -12.02 6.08 -10.82
CA MET A 285 -10.98 6.44 -11.76
C MET A 285 -10.04 5.26 -11.97
N HIS A 286 -9.91 4.81 -13.22
CA HIS A 286 -8.97 3.78 -13.64
C HIS A 286 -7.99 4.40 -14.65
N ALA A 287 -6.89 4.97 -14.16
CA ALA A 287 -5.97 5.75 -14.99
C ALA A 287 -6.71 6.89 -15.74
N ASN A 288 -6.85 6.77 -17.05
CA ASN A 288 -7.55 7.75 -17.89
C ASN A 288 -9.03 7.42 -18.14
N SER A 289 -9.51 6.28 -17.66
CA SER A 289 -10.91 5.91 -17.83
C SER A 289 -11.72 6.23 -16.57
N ARG A 290 -13.00 6.54 -16.78
CA ARG A 290 -13.94 6.92 -15.74
C ARG A 290 -15.12 5.95 -15.77
N GLU A 291 -15.53 5.51 -14.61
CA GLU A 291 -16.69 4.67 -14.45
C GLU A 291 -17.66 5.36 -13.48
N ASP A 292 -18.87 5.64 -13.95
CA ASP A 292 -19.93 6.16 -13.09
C ASP A 292 -20.38 5.08 -12.10
N ILE A 293 -20.41 5.44 -10.83
CA ILE A 293 -20.92 4.58 -9.76
C ILE A 293 -22.08 5.27 -9.02
N LYS A 294 -22.98 4.48 -8.48
CA LYS A 294 -24.18 4.99 -7.78
C LYS A 294 -23.96 5.09 -6.28
N GLU A 295 -23.07 4.30 -5.73
CA GLU A 295 -22.87 4.15 -4.29
C GLU A 295 -21.40 3.84 -3.98
N ALA A 296 -20.92 4.39 -2.87
CA ALA A 296 -19.60 4.11 -2.33
C ALA A 296 -19.66 3.97 -0.81
N HIS A 297 -18.72 3.19 -0.26
CA HIS A 297 -18.74 2.72 1.12
C HIS A 297 -17.47 3.09 1.88
N ALA A 298 -17.50 2.90 3.19
CA ALA A 298 -16.32 3.05 4.04
C ALA A 298 -15.11 2.28 3.46
N GLY A 299 -13.96 2.93 3.42
CA GLY A 299 -12.73 2.40 2.83
C GLY A 299 -12.53 2.72 1.35
N ASP A 300 -13.57 3.15 0.64
CA ASP A 300 -13.47 3.49 -0.77
C ASP A 300 -12.75 4.81 -1.00
N ILE A 301 -12.10 4.89 -2.15
CA ILE A 301 -11.55 6.12 -2.73
C ILE A 301 -12.28 6.38 -4.03
N VAL A 302 -12.96 7.52 -4.12
CA VAL A 302 -13.78 7.89 -5.28
C VAL A 302 -13.61 9.36 -5.63
N ALA A 303 -13.98 9.73 -6.85
CA ALA A 303 -14.00 11.12 -7.27
C ALA A 303 -15.44 11.63 -7.33
N LEU A 304 -15.68 12.82 -6.76
CA LEU A 304 -16.97 13.51 -6.79
C LEU A 304 -16.90 14.68 -7.76
N ALA A 305 -17.86 14.74 -8.66
CA ALA A 305 -18.05 15.90 -9.54
C ALA A 305 -19.17 16.80 -9.02
N GLY A 306 -19.04 18.10 -9.25
CA GLY A 306 -20.09 19.07 -8.93
C GLY A 306 -19.95 19.78 -7.59
N LEU A 307 -18.92 19.48 -6.78
CA LEU A 307 -18.63 20.22 -5.56
C LEU A 307 -18.00 21.58 -5.90
N LYS A 308 -18.53 22.65 -5.32
CA LYS A 308 -18.13 24.04 -5.63
C LYS A 308 -17.25 24.67 -4.55
N ASN A 309 -17.42 24.27 -3.30
CA ASN A 309 -16.78 24.91 -2.14
C ASN A 309 -15.77 24.01 -1.44
N THR A 310 -15.65 22.76 -1.86
CA THR A 310 -14.73 21.80 -1.25
C THR A 310 -13.35 21.89 -1.90
N ILE A 311 -12.34 22.04 -1.05
CA ILE A 311 -10.93 22.04 -1.44
C ILE A 311 -10.18 20.92 -0.70
N THR A 312 -8.93 20.70 -1.08
CA THR A 312 -8.05 19.72 -0.43
C THR A 312 -7.93 19.98 1.07
N GLY A 313 -8.10 18.95 1.88
CA GLY A 313 -8.04 19.00 3.34
C GLY A 313 -9.41 19.17 4.02
N HIS A 314 -10.45 19.48 3.27
CA HIS A 314 -11.80 19.60 3.84
C HIS A 314 -12.40 18.23 4.19
N THR A 315 -13.23 18.24 5.25
CA THR A 315 -14.03 17.09 5.65
C THR A 315 -15.44 17.18 5.07
N LEU A 316 -15.90 16.10 4.48
CA LEU A 316 -17.30 15.89 4.12
C LEU A 316 -17.95 14.92 5.10
N ALA A 317 -19.12 15.24 5.57
CA ALA A 317 -19.83 14.48 6.58
C ALA A 317 -21.35 14.49 6.36
N ASN A 318 -22.07 13.92 7.32
CA ASN A 318 -23.51 14.06 7.44
C ASN A 318 -23.81 15.31 8.30
N GLU A 319 -24.74 16.14 7.89
CA GLU A 319 -25.10 17.38 8.61
C GLU A 319 -25.59 17.11 10.04
N ASP A 320 -26.30 16.01 10.25
CA ASP A 320 -26.82 15.62 11.57
C ASP A 320 -25.74 15.09 12.51
N ASN A 321 -24.60 14.66 11.97
CA ASN A 321 -23.46 14.12 12.71
C ASN A 321 -22.17 14.76 12.19
N PRO A 322 -22.00 16.07 12.33
CA PRO A 322 -20.83 16.74 11.79
C PRO A 322 -19.57 16.33 12.54
N ILE A 323 -18.49 16.13 11.79
CA ILE A 323 -17.18 15.80 12.31
C ILE A 323 -16.11 16.53 11.48
N LEU A 324 -15.03 16.94 12.12
CA LEU A 324 -13.80 17.36 11.46
C LEU A 324 -12.76 16.26 11.58
N LEU A 325 -12.35 15.74 10.46
CA LEU A 325 -11.16 14.88 10.39
C LEU A 325 -9.92 15.76 10.50
N GLU A 326 -8.85 15.18 11.01
CA GLU A 326 -7.58 15.90 11.17
C GLU A 326 -7.17 16.58 9.86
N PRO A 327 -6.97 17.91 9.85
CA PRO A 327 -6.63 18.63 8.64
C PRO A 327 -5.27 18.19 8.08
N MET A 328 -5.08 18.38 6.78
CA MET A 328 -3.79 18.23 6.15
C MET A 328 -2.96 19.48 6.46
N GLU A 329 -1.95 19.34 7.29
CA GLU A 329 -0.95 20.37 7.53
C GLU A 329 0.18 20.22 6.50
N PHE A 330 0.55 21.32 5.84
CA PHE A 330 1.60 21.35 4.82
C PHE A 330 2.78 22.17 5.30
#